data_844561a298430189eb95f716d5f5eff6
#
_entry.id   844561a298430189eb95f716d5f5eff6
#
_cell.length_a   1.000
_cell.length_b   1.000
_cell.length_c   1.000
_cell.angle_alpha   90.00
_cell.angle_beta   90.00
_cell.angle_gamma   90.00
#
_symmetry.space_group_name_H-M   'P 1'
#
loop_
_entity.id
_entity.type
_entity.pdbx_description
1 polymer ?
#
loop_
_entity_poly.entity_id
_entity_poly.type
_entity_poly.pdbx_seq_one_letter_code
_entity_poly.pdbx_strand_id
1 'polypeptide(L)'
;MKPKYWNKGKIYLSNKDKVLKKLIQTYRNEYLNLNSNYFHSLINSIIGQQISVSAADSMKTKFFKLKRNITPQTVSKLRTTDLRKCGLSRQKILYIRNISKFFLQNKKFIKNINKSSEEEIYNNLIEIKGVGNWTIHMFLMFSYGSSNIFPTGDLGFLKAISKLYKFQLPISERKLKLLYKKWSPYSSQATWYLWRSLDPIPVNY
;
A
#
# COMPACT_ATOMS: atom_id res chain seq x y z
N MET A 1 -8.71 8.03 -6.98
CA MET A 1 -9.36 7.58 -8.25
C MET A 1 -9.64 6.09 -8.16
N LYS A 2 -10.81 5.60 -8.62
CA LYS A 2 -11.16 4.17 -8.61
C LYS A 2 -10.36 3.41 -9.67
N PRO A 3 -9.76 2.21 -9.37
CA PRO A 3 -9.04 1.42 -10.36
C PRO A 3 -9.94 0.97 -11.52
N LYS A 4 -9.43 1.00 -12.75
CA LYS A 4 -10.20 0.63 -13.95
C LYS A 4 -10.73 -0.82 -13.91
N TYR A 5 -10.00 -1.74 -13.28
CA TYR A 5 -10.37 -3.15 -13.18
C TYR A 5 -11.45 -3.43 -12.11
N TRP A 6 -11.78 -2.46 -11.23
CA TRP A 6 -12.53 -2.70 -10.00
C TRP A 6 -13.88 -3.38 -10.20
N ASN A 7 -14.67 -2.93 -11.18
CA ASN A 7 -15.99 -3.52 -11.42
C ASN A 7 -15.90 -4.94 -12.01
N LYS A 8 -14.97 -5.18 -12.94
CA LYS A 8 -14.70 -6.52 -13.48
C LYS A 8 -14.24 -7.48 -12.38
N GLY A 9 -13.35 -7.01 -11.50
CA GLY A 9 -12.86 -7.79 -10.37
C GLY A 9 -13.95 -8.14 -9.36
N LYS A 10 -14.90 -7.22 -9.07
CA LYS A 10 -16.08 -7.54 -8.23
C LYS A 10 -16.85 -8.74 -8.74
N ILE A 11 -17.17 -8.76 -10.03
CA ILE A 11 -17.93 -9.85 -10.67
C ILE A 11 -17.12 -11.15 -10.58
N TYR A 12 -15.86 -11.10 -11.00
CA TYR A 12 -14.97 -12.27 -11.00
C TYR A 12 -14.83 -12.88 -9.61
N LEU A 13 -14.45 -12.08 -8.62
CA LEU A 13 -14.24 -12.56 -7.24
C LEU A 13 -15.52 -13.06 -6.59
N SER A 14 -16.67 -12.41 -6.84
CA SER A 14 -17.97 -12.88 -6.33
C SER A 14 -18.35 -14.24 -6.87
N ASN A 15 -18.01 -14.55 -8.13
CA ASN A 15 -18.30 -15.84 -8.74
C ASN A 15 -17.32 -16.94 -8.27
N LYS A 16 -16.08 -16.58 -7.98
CA LYS A 16 -15.02 -17.52 -7.60
C LYS A 16 -14.97 -17.82 -6.10
N ASP A 17 -15.42 -16.89 -5.24
CA ASP A 17 -15.18 -16.99 -3.81
C ASP A 17 -16.38 -16.53 -2.97
N LYS A 18 -17.00 -17.45 -2.25
CA LYS A 18 -18.16 -17.18 -1.40
C LYS A 18 -17.87 -16.20 -0.25
N VAL A 19 -16.64 -16.20 0.28
CA VAL A 19 -16.22 -15.26 1.35
C VAL A 19 -16.11 -13.87 0.77
N LEU A 20 -15.39 -13.71 -0.34
CA LEU A 20 -15.26 -12.43 -1.01
C LEU A 20 -16.59 -11.91 -1.53
N LYS A 21 -17.49 -12.78 -2.02
CA LYS A 21 -18.85 -12.37 -2.41
C LYS A 21 -19.59 -11.66 -1.27
N LYS A 22 -19.54 -12.20 -0.05
CA LYS A 22 -20.14 -11.57 1.14
C LYS A 22 -19.50 -10.21 1.44
N LEU A 23 -18.17 -10.12 1.43
CA LEU A 23 -17.46 -8.85 1.67
C LEU A 23 -17.81 -7.80 0.61
N ILE A 24 -17.84 -8.19 -0.68
CA ILE A 24 -18.21 -7.31 -1.78
C ILE A 24 -19.64 -6.78 -1.63
N GLN A 25 -20.56 -7.60 -1.16
CA GLN A 25 -21.94 -7.18 -0.87
C GLN A 25 -22.00 -6.20 0.31
N THR A 26 -21.27 -6.49 1.40
CA THR A 26 -21.21 -5.65 2.60
C THR A 26 -20.61 -4.27 2.27
N TYR A 27 -19.53 -4.21 1.50
CA TYR A 27 -18.80 -2.98 1.15
C TYR A 27 -19.06 -2.56 -0.30
N ARG A 28 -20.29 -2.73 -0.80
CA ARG A 28 -20.66 -2.56 -2.22
C ARG A 28 -20.31 -1.20 -2.81
N ASN A 29 -20.41 -0.14 -2.01
CA ASN A 29 -20.18 1.25 -2.41
C ASN A 29 -18.73 1.71 -2.17
N GLU A 30 -17.90 0.87 -1.58
CA GLU A 30 -16.53 1.20 -1.26
C GLU A 30 -15.57 0.64 -2.32
N TYR A 31 -14.41 1.28 -2.45
CA TYR A 31 -13.38 0.88 -3.38
C TYR A 31 -12.01 1.41 -2.93
N LEU A 32 -10.96 0.78 -3.43
CA LEU A 32 -9.59 1.26 -3.28
C LEU A 32 -9.43 2.60 -4.02
N ASN A 33 -8.94 3.62 -3.31
CA ASN A 33 -8.61 4.91 -3.91
C ASN A 33 -7.16 4.94 -4.35
N LEU A 34 -6.92 5.18 -5.65
CA LEU A 34 -5.57 5.39 -6.17
C LEU A 34 -5.09 6.80 -5.84
N ASN A 35 -3.88 6.87 -5.29
CA ASN A 35 -3.15 8.10 -5.03
C ASN A 35 -2.21 8.41 -6.22
N SER A 36 -2.48 9.47 -6.96
CA SER A 36 -1.66 9.87 -8.10
C SER A 36 -0.33 10.54 -7.70
N ASN A 37 -0.17 10.90 -6.43
CA ASN A 37 1.09 11.45 -5.93
C ASN A 37 1.99 10.32 -5.42
N TYR A 38 2.85 9.81 -6.29
CA TYR A 38 3.77 8.71 -6.02
C TYR A 38 4.71 8.99 -4.84
N PHE A 39 5.18 10.24 -4.70
CA PHE A 39 6.02 10.63 -3.58
C PHE A 39 5.27 10.53 -2.25
N HIS A 40 4.06 11.09 -2.19
CA HIS A 40 3.23 11.04 -0.98
C HIS A 40 2.85 9.59 -0.60
N SER A 41 2.57 8.74 -1.57
CA SER A 41 2.24 7.34 -1.34
C SER A 41 3.40 6.59 -0.65
N LEU A 42 4.63 6.73 -1.15
CA LEU A 42 5.79 6.12 -0.50
C LEU A 42 6.04 6.69 0.90
N ILE A 43 5.89 8.00 1.09
CA ILE A 43 6.00 8.64 2.42
C ILE A 43 4.95 8.06 3.38
N ASN A 44 3.69 7.95 2.93
CA ASN A 44 2.60 7.38 3.73
C ASN A 44 2.89 5.93 4.14
N SER A 45 3.42 5.13 3.21
CA SER A 45 3.81 3.75 3.49
C SER A 45 4.92 3.67 4.55
N ILE A 46 5.96 4.53 4.45
CA ILE A 46 7.02 4.59 5.49
C ILE A 46 6.46 5.01 6.85
N ILE A 47 5.59 6.03 6.88
CA ILE A 47 4.97 6.46 8.14
C ILE A 47 4.15 5.34 8.76
N GLY A 48 3.41 4.57 7.95
CA GLY A 48 2.55 3.47 8.40
C GLY A 48 3.28 2.18 8.82
N GLN A 49 4.58 2.04 8.54
CA GLN A 49 5.31 0.81 8.91
C GLN A 49 5.25 0.53 10.42
N GLN A 50 4.84 -0.70 10.79
CA GLN A 50 4.90 -1.24 12.17
C GLN A 50 4.15 -0.44 13.24
N ILE A 51 3.12 0.31 12.87
CA ILE A 51 2.26 1.06 13.80
C ILE A 51 0.78 0.89 13.44
N SER A 52 -0.12 1.25 14.36
CA SER A 52 -1.56 1.23 14.11
C SER A 52 -1.98 2.29 13.08
N VAL A 53 -3.13 2.07 12.44
CA VAL A 53 -3.72 3.02 11.47
C VAL A 53 -3.91 4.39 12.10
N SER A 54 -4.47 4.46 13.30
CA SER A 54 -4.72 5.73 14.01
C SER A 54 -3.43 6.50 14.33
N ALA A 55 -2.37 5.80 14.77
CA ALA A 55 -1.06 6.41 15.00
C ALA A 55 -0.46 6.93 13.69
N ALA A 56 -0.55 6.14 12.61
CA ALA A 56 -0.08 6.55 11.29
C ALA A 56 -0.79 7.82 10.80
N ASP A 57 -2.10 7.91 10.94
CA ASP A 57 -2.89 9.06 10.48
C ASP A 57 -2.58 10.34 11.28
N SER A 58 -2.38 10.21 12.59
CA SER A 58 -1.89 11.33 13.41
C SER A 58 -0.53 11.85 12.92
N MET A 59 0.42 10.94 12.66
CA MET A 59 1.76 11.28 12.17
C MET A 59 1.72 11.89 10.76
N LYS A 60 0.94 11.31 9.84
CA LYS A 60 0.72 11.84 8.48
C LYS A 60 0.17 13.27 8.54
N THR A 61 -0.87 13.50 9.34
CA THR A 61 -1.48 14.83 9.52
C THR A 61 -0.45 15.87 9.97
N LYS A 62 0.38 15.55 10.96
CA LYS A 62 1.45 16.45 11.43
C LYS A 62 2.50 16.67 10.35
N PHE A 63 2.94 15.62 9.66
CA PHE A 63 3.96 15.70 8.63
C PHE A 63 3.52 16.57 7.45
N PHE A 64 2.31 16.37 6.93
CA PHE A 64 1.80 17.15 5.79
C PHE A 64 1.46 18.61 6.13
N LYS A 65 1.33 18.94 7.43
CA LYS A 65 1.20 20.33 7.91
C LYS A 65 2.53 21.08 8.02
N LEU A 66 3.69 20.42 7.93
CA LEU A 66 4.99 21.08 8.06
C LEU A 66 5.26 22.13 6.97
N LYS A 67 4.70 21.92 5.78
CA LYS A 67 4.80 22.83 4.63
C LYS A 67 3.51 22.77 3.82
N ARG A 68 3.16 23.90 3.19
CA ARG A 68 1.99 23.97 2.28
C ARG A 68 2.08 22.93 1.14
N ASN A 69 3.29 22.74 0.59
CA ASN A 69 3.57 21.75 -0.45
C ASN A 69 4.67 20.82 0.00
N ILE A 70 4.33 19.55 0.21
CA ILE A 70 5.28 18.48 0.52
C ILE A 70 5.76 17.87 -0.80
N THR A 71 7.00 18.24 -1.18
CA THR A 71 7.69 17.74 -2.38
C THR A 71 9.03 17.15 -2.00
N PRO A 72 9.70 16.37 -2.88
CA PRO A 72 11.06 15.88 -2.61
C PRO A 72 12.03 17.00 -2.23
N GLN A 73 11.91 18.18 -2.90
CA GLN A 73 12.76 19.36 -2.64
C GLN A 73 12.50 19.96 -1.27
N THR A 74 11.21 20.11 -0.88
CA THR A 74 10.88 20.70 0.42
C THR A 74 11.26 19.77 1.56
N VAL A 75 11.03 18.45 1.41
CA VAL A 75 11.35 17.45 2.44
C VAL A 75 12.87 17.32 2.65
N SER A 76 13.69 17.42 1.60
CA SER A 76 15.15 17.38 1.72
C SER A 76 15.72 18.52 2.59
N LYS A 77 15.01 19.65 2.68
CA LYS A 77 15.39 20.86 3.45
C LYS A 77 14.77 20.91 4.86
N LEU A 78 13.87 19.99 5.23
CA LEU A 78 13.26 19.98 6.57
C LEU A 78 14.30 19.63 7.64
N ARG A 79 14.25 20.34 8.77
CA ARG A 79 15.09 20.01 9.92
C ARG A 79 14.69 18.71 10.55
N THR A 80 15.65 17.93 11.04
CA THR A 80 15.39 16.67 11.73
C THR A 80 14.51 16.86 12.97
N THR A 81 14.64 18.01 13.66
CA THR A 81 13.82 18.39 14.82
C THR A 81 12.34 18.52 14.46
N ASP A 82 12.00 19.10 13.31
CA ASP A 82 10.62 19.28 12.87
C ASP A 82 9.99 17.92 12.49
N LEU A 83 10.75 17.06 11.84
CA LEU A 83 10.33 15.69 11.50
C LEU A 83 10.10 14.83 12.77
N ARG A 84 10.94 14.98 13.80
CA ARG A 84 10.76 14.31 15.10
C ARG A 84 9.48 14.77 15.82
N LYS A 85 9.14 16.05 15.77
CA LYS A 85 7.89 16.60 16.34
C LYS A 85 6.63 15.97 15.71
N CYS A 86 6.73 15.42 14.50
CA CYS A 86 5.65 14.65 13.89
C CYS A 86 5.52 13.22 14.45
N GLY A 87 6.41 12.79 15.34
CA GLY A 87 6.46 11.43 15.89
C GLY A 87 7.31 10.45 15.07
N LEU A 88 8.07 10.95 14.07
CA LEU A 88 8.89 10.10 13.22
C LEU A 88 10.15 9.61 13.98
N SER A 89 10.40 8.30 13.95
CA SER A 89 11.64 7.71 14.45
C SER A 89 12.84 8.16 13.59
N ARG A 90 14.05 8.06 14.15
CA ARG A 90 15.31 8.34 13.40
C ARG A 90 15.37 7.55 12.09
N GLN A 91 14.94 6.30 12.12
CA GLN A 91 14.95 5.41 10.97
C GLN A 91 13.95 5.84 9.89
N LYS A 92 12.70 6.18 10.26
CA LYS A 92 11.69 6.70 9.32
C LYS A 92 12.13 8.02 8.68
N ILE A 93 12.75 8.91 9.44
CA ILE A 93 13.32 10.15 8.90
C ILE A 93 14.38 9.86 7.83
N LEU A 94 15.30 8.92 8.10
CA LEU A 94 16.30 8.50 7.13
C LEU A 94 15.64 7.96 5.85
N TYR A 95 14.65 7.08 5.97
CA TYR A 95 13.96 6.50 4.84
C TYR A 95 13.22 7.54 4.00
N ILE A 96 12.53 8.48 4.63
CA ILE A 96 11.86 9.59 3.96
C ILE A 96 12.87 10.46 3.18
N ARG A 97 14.05 10.70 3.74
CA ARG A 97 15.12 11.42 3.04
C ARG A 97 15.68 10.64 1.85
N ASN A 98 15.84 9.32 1.98
CA ASN A 98 16.28 8.46 0.88
C ASN A 98 15.27 8.47 -0.28
N ILE A 99 13.97 8.39 0.02
CA ILE A 99 12.91 8.54 -0.99
C ILE A 99 13.01 9.92 -1.66
N SER A 100 13.17 11.00 -0.88
CA SER A 100 13.30 12.34 -1.44
C SER A 100 14.50 12.45 -2.38
N LYS A 101 15.67 11.90 -1.98
CA LYS A 101 16.88 11.85 -2.80
C LYS A 101 16.64 11.09 -4.11
N PHE A 102 16.02 9.91 -4.02
CA PHE A 102 15.71 9.08 -5.19
C PHE A 102 14.84 9.84 -6.20
N PHE A 103 13.76 10.50 -5.75
CA PHE A 103 12.89 11.28 -6.64
C PHE A 103 13.60 12.46 -7.30
N LEU A 104 14.55 13.08 -6.61
CA LEU A 104 15.33 14.18 -7.16
C LEU A 104 16.32 13.71 -8.23
N GLN A 105 16.92 12.55 -8.03
CA GLN A 105 17.92 11.98 -8.92
C GLN A 105 17.31 11.24 -10.14
N ASN A 106 16.12 10.63 -9.98
CA ASN A 106 15.50 9.77 -10.99
C ASN A 106 14.26 10.41 -11.67
N LYS A 107 14.32 11.72 -11.96
CA LYS A 107 13.19 12.48 -12.52
C LYS A 107 12.61 11.88 -13.80
N LYS A 108 13.46 11.35 -14.70
CA LYS A 108 13.04 10.72 -15.96
C LYS A 108 12.20 9.46 -15.70
N PHE A 109 12.65 8.58 -14.80
CA PHE A 109 11.91 7.39 -14.37
C PHE A 109 10.57 7.79 -13.74
N ILE A 110 10.58 8.69 -12.76
CA ILE A 110 9.35 9.12 -12.06
C ILE A 110 8.32 9.74 -13.03
N LYS A 111 8.76 10.51 -14.01
CA LYS A 111 7.86 11.09 -15.04
C LYS A 111 7.20 10.02 -15.91
N ASN A 112 7.86 8.90 -16.14
CA ASN A 112 7.39 7.82 -17.00
C ASN A 112 6.92 6.57 -16.25
N ILE A 113 6.83 6.59 -14.94
CA ILE A 113 6.54 5.42 -14.09
C ILE A 113 5.23 4.71 -14.46
N ASN A 114 4.24 5.46 -14.94
CA ASN A 114 2.96 4.92 -15.42
C ASN A 114 3.07 4.12 -16.74
N LYS A 115 4.23 4.17 -17.40
CA LYS A 115 4.55 3.40 -18.62
C LYS A 115 5.51 2.23 -18.34
N SER A 116 6.08 2.19 -17.14
CA SER A 116 7.00 1.13 -16.71
C SER A 116 6.24 -0.14 -16.35
N SER A 117 6.87 -1.30 -16.49
CA SER A 117 6.33 -2.55 -15.97
C SER A 117 6.38 -2.60 -14.43
N GLU A 118 5.57 -3.48 -13.81
CA GLU A 118 5.62 -3.70 -12.35
C GLU A 118 7.01 -4.16 -11.91
N GLU A 119 7.69 -4.97 -12.71
CA GLU A 119 9.06 -5.44 -12.48
C GLU A 119 10.07 -4.30 -12.52
N GLU A 120 9.99 -3.41 -13.50
CA GLU A 120 10.85 -2.22 -13.59
C GLU A 120 10.64 -1.31 -12.38
N ILE A 121 9.39 -1.09 -11.98
CA ILE A 121 9.06 -0.31 -10.78
C ILE A 121 9.65 -0.97 -9.54
N TYR A 122 9.48 -2.28 -9.40
CA TYR A 122 10.02 -3.04 -8.28
C TYR A 122 11.54 -2.89 -8.18
N ASN A 123 12.25 -3.14 -9.30
CA ASN A 123 13.72 -3.09 -9.35
C ASN A 123 14.27 -1.69 -9.03
N ASN A 124 13.59 -0.62 -9.44
CA ASN A 124 13.98 0.73 -9.10
C ASN A 124 13.70 1.10 -7.63
N LEU A 125 12.55 0.70 -7.10
CA LEU A 125 12.16 1.09 -5.74
C LEU A 125 12.87 0.29 -4.65
N ILE A 126 13.26 -0.97 -4.89
CA ILE A 126 13.95 -1.81 -3.91
C ILE A 126 15.35 -1.29 -3.56
N GLU A 127 15.98 -0.52 -4.45
CA GLU A 127 17.28 0.13 -4.23
C GLU A 127 17.20 1.25 -3.17
N ILE A 128 16.00 1.72 -2.84
CA ILE A 128 15.82 2.79 -1.86
C ILE A 128 15.91 2.20 -0.45
N LYS A 129 16.98 2.50 0.28
CA LYS A 129 17.12 2.03 1.66
C LYS A 129 15.92 2.43 2.52
N GLY A 130 15.19 1.43 3.01
CA GLY A 130 13.97 1.58 3.79
C GLY A 130 12.69 1.25 3.03
N VAL A 131 12.78 1.07 1.71
CA VAL A 131 11.70 0.58 0.86
C VAL A 131 11.90 -0.91 0.62
N GLY A 132 11.09 -1.74 1.27
CA GLY A 132 11.12 -3.20 1.09
C GLY A 132 9.88 -3.69 0.34
N ASN A 133 9.79 -5.02 0.16
CA ASN A 133 8.72 -5.69 -0.58
C ASN A 133 7.32 -5.20 -0.16
N TRP A 134 7.05 -5.11 1.14
CA TRP A 134 5.76 -4.63 1.63
C TRP A 134 5.45 -3.20 1.15
N THR A 135 6.41 -2.28 1.25
CA THR A 135 6.24 -0.89 0.78
C THR A 135 6.00 -0.81 -0.73
N ILE A 136 6.72 -1.64 -1.51
CA ILE A 136 6.54 -1.72 -2.96
C ILE A 136 5.14 -2.28 -3.29
N HIS A 137 4.68 -3.32 -2.60
CA HIS A 137 3.33 -3.84 -2.78
C HIS A 137 2.25 -2.77 -2.51
N MET A 138 2.43 -1.98 -1.44
CA MET A 138 1.51 -0.85 -1.15
C MET A 138 1.54 0.19 -2.27
N PHE A 139 2.73 0.55 -2.76
CA PHE A 139 2.87 1.47 -3.87
C PHE A 139 2.20 0.96 -5.15
N LEU A 140 2.45 -0.31 -5.50
CA LEU A 140 1.84 -0.93 -6.68
C LEU A 140 0.32 -0.99 -6.57
N MET A 141 -0.23 -1.32 -5.39
CA MET A 141 -1.68 -1.36 -5.18
C MET A 141 -2.32 0.02 -5.20
N PHE A 142 -1.80 0.95 -4.39
CA PHE A 142 -2.47 2.22 -4.07
C PHE A 142 -2.06 3.40 -4.95
N SER A 143 -1.00 3.27 -5.75
CA SER A 143 -0.55 4.35 -6.64
C SER A 143 -0.46 3.93 -8.10
N TYR A 144 0.22 2.83 -8.38
CA TYR A 144 0.33 2.33 -9.75
C TYR A 144 -0.99 1.71 -10.23
N GLY A 145 -1.74 1.08 -9.34
CA GLY A 145 -3.04 0.49 -9.64
C GLY A 145 -2.96 -0.95 -10.14
N SER A 146 -1.94 -1.69 -9.71
CA SER A 146 -1.79 -3.13 -10.01
C SER A 146 -2.97 -3.94 -9.53
N SER A 147 -3.49 -4.80 -10.39
CA SER A 147 -4.67 -5.62 -10.08
C SER A 147 -4.36 -6.90 -9.31
N ASN A 148 -3.10 -7.36 -9.31
CA ASN A 148 -2.76 -8.72 -8.89
C ASN A 148 -1.67 -8.81 -7.80
N ILE A 149 -1.64 -7.86 -6.87
CA ILE A 149 -0.72 -7.91 -5.72
C ILE A 149 -1.30 -8.82 -4.63
N PHE A 150 -0.47 -9.75 -4.14
CA PHE A 150 -0.80 -10.72 -3.10
C PHE A 150 0.26 -10.64 -1.98
N PRO A 151 0.08 -9.80 -0.95
CA PRO A 151 1.13 -9.42 -0.01
C PRO A 151 1.30 -10.44 1.13
N THR A 152 1.91 -11.58 0.88
CA THR A 152 2.12 -12.66 1.87
C THR A 152 2.96 -12.25 3.07
N GLY A 153 3.72 -11.16 2.99
CA GLY A 153 4.44 -10.58 4.13
C GLY A 153 3.62 -9.61 4.99
N ASP A 154 2.35 -9.37 4.65
CA ASP A 154 1.49 -8.47 5.41
C ASP A 154 0.72 -9.22 6.49
N LEU A 155 0.97 -8.87 7.77
CA LEU A 155 0.33 -9.53 8.91
C LEU A 155 -1.19 -9.30 8.95
N GLY A 156 -1.66 -8.14 8.56
CA GLY A 156 -3.09 -7.83 8.48
C GLY A 156 -3.78 -8.70 7.46
N PHE A 157 -3.18 -8.84 6.28
CA PHE A 157 -3.66 -9.73 5.23
C PHE A 157 -3.74 -11.19 5.69
N LEU A 158 -2.68 -11.72 6.32
CA LEU A 158 -2.67 -13.09 6.84
C LEU A 158 -3.69 -13.30 7.95
N LYS A 159 -3.85 -12.33 8.87
CA LYS A 159 -4.88 -12.37 9.92
C LYS A 159 -6.30 -12.37 9.33
N ALA A 160 -6.55 -11.56 8.30
CA ALA A 160 -7.85 -11.55 7.62
C ALA A 160 -8.17 -12.89 6.97
N ILE A 161 -7.20 -13.48 6.26
CA ILE A 161 -7.35 -14.83 5.68
C ILE A 161 -7.62 -15.85 6.78
N SER A 162 -6.80 -15.87 7.84
CA SER A 162 -6.98 -16.80 8.97
C SER A 162 -8.39 -16.73 9.53
N LYS A 163 -8.87 -15.52 9.84
CA LYS A 163 -10.20 -15.29 10.43
C LYS A 163 -11.33 -15.73 9.50
N LEU A 164 -11.28 -15.34 8.23
CA LEU A 164 -12.39 -15.50 7.29
C LEU A 164 -12.44 -16.89 6.65
N TYR A 165 -11.29 -17.53 6.44
CA TYR A 165 -11.19 -18.87 5.87
C TYR A 165 -10.96 -19.96 6.93
N LYS A 166 -10.92 -19.56 8.22
CA LYS A 166 -10.69 -20.47 9.36
C LYS A 166 -9.39 -21.27 9.21
N PHE A 167 -8.34 -20.62 8.70
CA PHE A 167 -7.02 -21.21 8.62
C PHE A 167 -6.20 -20.89 9.87
N GLN A 168 -5.50 -21.90 10.40
CA GLN A 168 -4.57 -21.71 11.49
C GLN A 168 -3.32 -20.97 11.04
N LEU A 169 -2.80 -20.06 11.86
CA LEU A 169 -1.52 -19.39 11.64
C LEU A 169 -0.36 -20.27 12.18
N PRO A 170 0.78 -20.29 11.49
CA PRO A 170 1.05 -19.70 10.17
C PRO A 170 0.31 -20.45 9.06
N ILE A 171 -0.22 -19.70 8.07
CA ILE A 171 -0.93 -20.30 6.94
C ILE A 171 0.08 -20.97 6.02
N SER A 172 -0.15 -22.24 5.69
CA SER A 172 0.76 -22.98 4.80
C SER A 172 0.82 -22.36 3.40
N GLU A 173 2.00 -22.43 2.79
CA GLU A 173 2.26 -21.91 1.44
C GLU A 173 1.29 -22.51 0.39
N ARG A 174 0.96 -23.80 0.51
CA ARG A 174 -0.02 -24.48 -0.35
C ARG A 174 -1.38 -23.78 -0.31
N LYS A 175 -1.89 -23.43 0.88
CA LYS A 175 -3.16 -22.72 1.04
C LYS A 175 -3.10 -21.31 0.44
N LEU A 176 -2.01 -20.58 0.66
CA LEU A 176 -1.80 -19.25 0.08
C LEU A 176 -1.75 -19.33 -1.46
N LYS A 177 -1.02 -20.28 -2.04
CA LYS A 177 -0.97 -20.50 -3.50
C LYS A 177 -2.35 -20.81 -4.10
N LEU A 178 -3.18 -21.61 -3.41
CA LEU A 178 -4.55 -21.89 -3.84
C LEU A 178 -5.42 -20.62 -3.85
N LEU A 179 -5.33 -19.78 -2.81
CA LEU A 179 -6.05 -18.51 -2.78
C LEU A 179 -5.56 -17.55 -3.87
N TYR A 180 -4.24 -17.42 -4.05
CA TYR A 180 -3.68 -16.62 -5.12
C TYR A 180 -4.20 -17.04 -6.50
N LYS A 181 -4.12 -18.34 -6.83
CA LYS A 181 -4.65 -18.89 -8.09
C LYS A 181 -6.14 -18.59 -8.27
N LYS A 182 -6.91 -18.66 -7.18
CA LYS A 182 -8.36 -18.42 -7.18
C LYS A 182 -8.71 -16.97 -7.43
N TRP A 183 -7.91 -16.02 -6.89
CA TRP A 183 -8.21 -14.57 -6.96
C TRP A 183 -7.54 -13.87 -8.13
N SER A 184 -6.45 -14.44 -8.67
CA SER A 184 -5.79 -13.90 -9.84
C SER A 184 -6.75 -13.81 -11.04
N PRO A 185 -6.74 -12.68 -11.80
CA PRO A 185 -5.81 -11.56 -11.75
C PRO A 185 -6.26 -10.36 -10.88
N TYR A 186 -7.14 -10.56 -9.91
CA TYR A 186 -7.70 -9.49 -9.06
C TYR A 186 -7.33 -9.62 -7.58
N SER A 187 -6.13 -10.15 -7.29
CA SER A 187 -5.66 -10.37 -5.91
C SER A 187 -5.56 -9.08 -5.10
N SER A 188 -5.20 -7.94 -5.73
CA SER A 188 -5.20 -6.64 -5.07
C SER A 188 -6.57 -6.26 -4.52
N GLN A 189 -7.62 -6.52 -5.27
CA GLN A 189 -8.98 -6.23 -4.83
C GLN A 189 -9.43 -7.18 -3.71
N ALA A 190 -9.09 -8.47 -3.81
CA ALA A 190 -9.33 -9.42 -2.74
C ALA A 190 -8.63 -9.00 -1.44
N THR A 191 -7.35 -8.61 -1.54
CA THR A 191 -6.55 -8.07 -0.42
C THR A 191 -7.22 -6.87 0.23
N TRP A 192 -7.68 -5.92 -0.57
CA TRP A 192 -8.35 -4.72 -0.06
C TRP A 192 -9.64 -5.06 0.73
N TYR A 193 -10.49 -5.96 0.22
CA TYR A 193 -11.70 -6.39 0.93
C TYR A 193 -11.37 -7.16 2.23
N LEU A 194 -10.29 -7.93 2.24
CA LEU A 194 -9.83 -8.62 3.44
C LEU A 194 -9.39 -7.63 4.52
N TRP A 195 -8.60 -6.62 4.19
CA TRP A 195 -8.24 -5.56 5.14
C TRP A 195 -9.47 -4.80 5.63
N ARG A 196 -10.38 -4.46 4.71
CA ARG A 196 -11.62 -3.75 5.04
C ARG A 196 -12.49 -4.50 6.04
N SER A 197 -12.41 -5.81 6.08
CA SER A 197 -13.13 -6.65 7.06
C SER A 197 -12.54 -6.63 8.47
N LEU A 198 -11.31 -6.17 8.61
CA LEU A 198 -10.64 -6.06 9.91
C LEU A 198 -10.72 -4.66 10.51
N ASP A 199 -10.77 -3.65 9.65
CA ASP A 199 -10.69 -2.25 10.05
C ASP A 199 -11.96 -1.50 9.63
N PRO A 200 -12.61 -0.74 10.55
CA PRO A 200 -13.79 0.07 10.22
C PRO A 200 -13.46 1.23 9.27
N ILE A 201 -12.19 1.62 9.17
CA ILE A 201 -11.74 2.69 8.27
C ILE A 201 -10.96 2.08 7.10
N PRO A 202 -11.30 2.43 5.83
CA PRO A 202 -10.55 1.95 4.69
C PRO A 202 -9.08 2.36 4.75
N VAL A 203 -8.17 1.41 4.52
CA VAL A 203 -6.73 1.69 4.44
C VAL A 203 -6.44 2.51 3.19
N ASN A 204 -5.70 3.63 3.35
CA ASN A 204 -5.26 4.53 2.29
C ASN A 204 -3.76 4.85 2.43
N TYR A 205 -3.03 4.84 1.29
CA TYR A 205 -1.60 5.15 1.19
C TYR A 205 -1.32 6.29 0.22
#